data_e8cab493a2073b6cdf0db8c3afc6ede6
#
_entry.id   e8cab493a2073b6cdf0db8c3afc6ede6
#
_cell.length_a   1.000
_cell.length_b   1.000
_cell.length_c   1.000
_cell.angle_alpha   90.00
_cell.angle_beta   90.00
_cell.angle_gamma   90.00
#
_symmetry.space_group_name_H-M   'P 1'
#
loop_
_entity.id
_entity.type
_entity.pdbx_description
1 polymer ?
#
loop_
_entity_poly.entity_id
_entity_poly.type
_entity_poly.pdbx_seq_one_letter_code
_entity_poly.pdbx_strand_id
1 'polypeptide(L)'
;MIPAKFDYVKPSSVGEAVQALASGGEDAKVIAGGQSLLPLLRLRLSYPDLLVDVGALDELRGVADVGDELLIGARTTHYQLVHDPLVGEHCGILAEAAATVADPAVRHRGTLGGSLAHGDPAGDLPAVAVALGATMVARGLGGERRIAASDFFLDYLTTALQPGEILTGVRVPKLSGDWGYRYEKFHRTAQAWATVGVAALVRRSNGSVAEARIGLTNMGPTPLRATAAESAAAGAQASRDALRTAAASADEGTNPPGDLHGAPDYRRHLARVLTGRALAAAAGA
;
A
#
# COMPACT_ATOMS: atom_id res chain seq x y z
N MET A 1 8.39 -26.83 0.53
CA MET A 1 8.16 -27.59 1.76
C MET A 1 6.68 -27.63 2.09
N ILE A 2 6.25 -28.60 2.89
CA ILE A 2 4.89 -28.67 3.42
C ILE A 2 4.82 -27.77 4.67
N PRO A 3 3.81 -26.90 4.83
CA PRO A 3 3.60 -26.11 6.04
C PRO A 3 3.50 -26.97 7.30
N ALA A 4 3.68 -26.36 8.47
CA ALA A 4 3.28 -26.97 9.74
C ALA A 4 1.77 -27.22 9.74
N LYS A 5 1.28 -28.07 10.65
CA LYS A 5 -0.17 -28.33 10.82
C LYS A 5 -0.85 -27.04 11.29
N PHE A 6 -2.01 -26.76 10.76
CA PHE A 6 -2.95 -25.71 11.19
C PHE A 6 -4.38 -26.19 11.00
N ASP A 7 -5.30 -25.61 11.72
CA ASP A 7 -6.73 -25.75 11.48
C ASP A 7 -7.17 -24.70 10.46
N TYR A 8 -8.26 -25.01 9.74
CA TYR A 8 -8.75 -24.17 8.65
C TYR A 8 -10.26 -23.99 8.74
N VAL A 9 -10.70 -22.76 8.66
CA VAL A 9 -12.12 -22.40 8.60
C VAL A 9 -12.39 -21.46 7.44
N LYS A 10 -13.50 -21.68 6.77
CA LYS A 10 -13.99 -20.85 5.66
C LYS A 10 -15.35 -20.26 6.04
N PRO A 11 -15.39 -19.08 6.66
CA PRO A 11 -16.62 -18.43 7.07
C PRO A 11 -17.46 -18.00 5.87
N SER A 12 -18.76 -17.85 6.08
CA SER A 12 -19.74 -17.40 5.07
C SER A 12 -20.04 -15.89 5.16
N SER A 13 -19.58 -15.22 6.22
CA SER A 13 -19.75 -13.79 6.44
C SER A 13 -18.56 -13.18 7.17
N VAL A 14 -18.39 -11.83 7.09
CA VAL A 14 -17.38 -11.10 7.89
C VAL A 14 -17.62 -11.29 9.38
N GLY A 15 -18.89 -11.36 9.82
CA GLY A 15 -19.23 -11.62 11.23
C GLY A 15 -18.70 -12.97 11.72
N GLU A 16 -18.89 -14.04 10.97
CA GLU A 16 -18.34 -15.36 11.27
C GLU A 16 -16.79 -15.36 11.22
N ALA A 17 -16.21 -14.65 10.27
CA ALA A 17 -14.75 -14.53 10.16
C ALA A 17 -14.15 -13.85 11.39
N VAL A 18 -14.76 -12.75 11.87
CA VAL A 18 -14.35 -12.04 13.09
C VAL A 18 -14.49 -12.95 14.33
N GLN A 19 -15.58 -13.70 14.44
CA GLN A 19 -15.77 -14.64 15.55
C GLN A 19 -14.72 -15.77 15.53
N ALA A 20 -14.47 -16.35 14.36
CA ALA A 20 -13.47 -17.39 14.20
C ALA A 20 -12.05 -16.88 14.56
N LEU A 21 -11.70 -15.68 14.10
CA LEU A 21 -10.41 -15.06 14.39
C LEU A 21 -10.24 -14.76 15.89
N ALA A 22 -11.29 -14.21 16.52
CA ALA A 22 -11.28 -13.92 17.96
C ALA A 22 -11.20 -15.20 18.81
N SER A 23 -11.90 -16.28 18.40
CA SER A 23 -11.88 -17.55 19.09
C SER A 23 -10.57 -18.31 18.91
N GLY A 24 -9.87 -18.11 17.80
CA GLY A 24 -8.59 -18.74 17.51
C GLY A 24 -7.38 -18.07 18.23
N GLY A 25 -7.59 -16.92 18.88
CA GLY A 25 -6.56 -16.23 19.65
C GLY A 25 -5.46 -15.59 18.79
N GLU A 26 -4.32 -15.34 19.41
CA GLU A 26 -3.19 -14.60 18.79
C GLU A 26 -2.55 -15.33 17.61
N ASP A 27 -2.60 -16.65 17.60
CA ASP A 27 -2.03 -17.52 16.58
C ASP A 27 -3.01 -17.79 15.41
N ALA A 28 -4.20 -17.20 15.43
CA ALA A 28 -5.10 -17.21 14.29
C ALA A 28 -4.67 -16.14 13.26
N LYS A 29 -4.70 -16.51 11.97
CA LYS A 29 -4.34 -15.59 10.87
C LYS A 29 -5.40 -15.62 9.77
N VAL A 30 -5.67 -14.43 9.22
CA VAL A 30 -6.53 -14.30 8.05
C VAL A 30 -5.75 -14.68 6.79
N ILE A 31 -6.36 -15.48 5.93
CA ILE A 31 -5.89 -15.72 4.57
C ILE A 31 -6.89 -15.17 3.55
N ALA A 32 -6.41 -14.32 2.64
CA ALA A 32 -7.16 -13.80 1.49
C ALA A 32 -6.52 -14.30 0.19
N GLY A 33 -5.68 -13.50 -0.47
CA GLY A 33 -4.95 -13.90 -1.68
C GLY A 33 -3.84 -14.93 -1.46
N GLY A 34 -3.31 -15.02 -0.24
CA GLY A 34 -2.25 -15.98 0.15
C GLY A 34 -0.85 -15.65 -0.39
N GLN A 35 -0.65 -14.52 -1.10
CA GLN A 35 0.58 -14.28 -1.84
C GLN A 35 1.79 -13.93 -0.95
N SER A 36 1.56 -13.46 0.27
CA SER A 36 2.59 -13.28 1.30
C SER A 36 2.56 -14.44 2.29
N LEU A 37 1.38 -14.82 2.79
CA LEU A 37 1.24 -15.81 3.85
C LEU A 37 1.67 -17.23 3.43
N LEU A 38 1.25 -17.72 2.25
CA LEU A 38 1.60 -19.06 1.80
C LEU A 38 3.12 -19.27 1.64
N PRO A 39 3.90 -18.33 1.09
CA PRO A 39 5.36 -18.41 1.13
C PRO A 39 5.94 -18.54 2.54
N LEU A 40 5.45 -17.74 3.51
CA LEU A 40 5.89 -17.82 4.90
C LEU A 40 5.57 -19.18 5.53
N LEU A 41 4.37 -19.71 5.30
CA LEU A 41 3.99 -21.04 5.79
C LEU A 41 4.85 -22.15 5.17
N ARG A 42 5.10 -22.08 3.86
CA ARG A 42 5.94 -23.07 3.14
C ARG A 42 7.40 -23.05 3.59
N LEU A 43 7.91 -21.86 3.92
CA LEU A 43 9.27 -21.69 4.45
C LEU A 43 9.34 -21.94 5.95
N ARG A 44 8.20 -22.16 6.61
CA ARG A 44 8.08 -22.32 8.06
C ARG A 44 8.63 -21.11 8.83
N LEU A 45 8.30 -19.91 8.34
CA LEU A 45 8.59 -18.65 8.99
C LEU A 45 7.37 -18.12 9.77
N SER A 46 6.21 -18.76 9.63
CA SER A 46 4.98 -18.48 10.37
C SER A 46 4.29 -19.81 10.72
N TYR A 47 3.72 -19.87 11.91
CA TYR A 47 3.13 -21.10 12.51
C TYR A 47 1.75 -20.78 13.10
N PRO A 48 0.76 -20.35 12.30
CA PRO A 48 -0.57 -20.15 12.84
C PRO A 48 -1.22 -21.47 13.24
N ASP A 49 -1.97 -21.44 14.32
CA ASP A 49 -2.81 -22.59 14.72
C ASP A 49 -4.09 -22.66 13.90
N LEU A 50 -4.63 -21.51 13.50
CA LEU A 50 -5.85 -21.39 12.71
C LEU A 50 -5.68 -20.45 11.52
N LEU A 51 -6.13 -20.90 10.34
CA LEU A 51 -6.32 -20.04 9.17
C LEU A 51 -7.80 -19.75 8.95
N VAL A 52 -8.16 -18.46 8.94
CA VAL A 52 -9.50 -17.96 8.63
C VAL A 52 -9.51 -17.48 7.18
N ASP A 53 -10.12 -18.25 6.27
CA ASP A 53 -10.13 -17.96 4.84
C ASP A 53 -11.29 -17.03 4.47
N VAL A 54 -10.97 -15.77 4.19
CA VAL A 54 -11.91 -14.77 3.72
C VAL A 54 -12.05 -14.73 2.19
N GLY A 55 -11.39 -15.65 1.49
CA GLY A 55 -11.33 -15.68 0.02
C GLY A 55 -12.67 -15.84 -0.69
N ALA A 56 -13.73 -16.25 -0.01
CA ALA A 56 -15.09 -16.38 -0.57
C ALA A 56 -16.06 -15.25 -0.16
N LEU A 57 -15.63 -14.30 0.69
CA LEU A 57 -16.50 -13.24 1.18
C LEU A 57 -16.68 -12.13 0.15
N ASP A 58 -17.78 -12.14 -0.60
CA ASP A 58 -18.01 -11.14 -1.65
C ASP A 58 -18.29 -9.74 -1.07
N GLU A 59 -18.75 -9.64 0.17
CA GLU A 59 -18.92 -8.36 0.88
C GLU A 59 -17.58 -7.59 1.09
N LEU A 60 -16.45 -8.26 0.98
CA LEU A 60 -15.11 -7.64 1.03
C LEU A 60 -14.58 -7.26 -0.35
N ARG A 61 -15.36 -7.31 -1.42
CA ARG A 61 -14.89 -7.16 -2.79
C ARG A 61 -15.53 -5.98 -3.49
N GLY A 62 -14.78 -5.40 -4.42
CA GLY A 62 -15.27 -4.37 -5.32
C GLY A 62 -14.94 -2.96 -4.87
N VAL A 63 -15.35 -2.01 -5.68
CA VAL A 63 -15.14 -0.57 -5.48
C VAL A 63 -16.51 0.09 -5.52
N ALA A 64 -16.80 0.92 -4.53
CA ALA A 64 -18.02 1.69 -4.44
C ALA A 64 -17.72 3.17 -4.32
N ASP A 65 -18.49 3.97 -5.03
CA ASP A 65 -18.51 5.43 -4.87
C ASP A 65 -19.34 5.78 -3.62
N VAL A 66 -18.71 6.46 -2.66
CA VAL A 66 -19.35 6.84 -1.40
C VAL A 66 -19.26 8.35 -1.15
N GLY A 67 -19.45 9.14 -2.20
CA GLY A 67 -19.42 10.60 -2.19
C GLY A 67 -18.01 11.14 -2.48
N ASP A 68 -17.36 11.77 -1.53
CA ASP A 68 -16.02 12.33 -1.70
C ASP A 68 -14.89 11.29 -1.64
N GLU A 69 -15.25 10.03 -1.41
CA GLU A 69 -14.32 8.91 -1.28
C GLU A 69 -14.77 7.71 -2.14
N LEU A 70 -13.82 6.84 -2.44
CA LEU A 70 -14.10 5.47 -2.87
C LEU A 70 -13.96 4.54 -1.67
N LEU A 71 -14.90 3.60 -1.50
CA LEU A 71 -14.75 2.46 -0.61
C LEU A 71 -14.30 1.25 -1.43
N ILE A 72 -13.09 0.78 -1.18
CA ILE A 72 -12.49 -0.38 -1.84
C ILE A 72 -12.48 -1.53 -0.86
N GLY A 73 -13.20 -2.61 -1.16
CA GLY A 73 -13.22 -3.80 -0.33
C GLY A 73 -11.83 -4.44 -0.20
N ALA A 74 -11.47 -4.89 0.99
CA ALA A 74 -10.13 -5.39 1.29
C ALA A 74 -9.70 -6.60 0.43
N ARG A 75 -10.66 -7.38 -0.05
CA ARG A 75 -10.43 -8.54 -0.92
C ARG A 75 -10.34 -8.19 -2.40
N THR A 76 -10.50 -6.93 -2.79
CA THR A 76 -10.31 -6.49 -4.17
C THR A 76 -8.88 -6.81 -4.61
N THR A 77 -8.73 -7.61 -5.69
CA THR A 77 -7.43 -8.06 -6.15
C THR A 77 -6.67 -6.92 -6.85
N HIS A 78 -5.34 -7.04 -6.92
CA HIS A 78 -4.53 -6.07 -7.67
C HIS A 78 -4.96 -6.01 -9.14
N TYR A 79 -5.33 -7.14 -9.73
CA TYR A 79 -5.87 -7.19 -11.09
C TYR A 79 -7.15 -6.36 -11.22
N GLN A 80 -8.08 -6.48 -10.26
CA GLN A 80 -9.31 -5.70 -10.25
C GLN A 80 -9.04 -4.20 -10.08
N LEU A 81 -8.12 -3.81 -9.19
CA LEU A 81 -7.75 -2.39 -9.03
C LEU A 81 -7.23 -1.76 -10.32
N VAL A 82 -6.40 -2.51 -11.08
CA VAL A 82 -5.86 -2.03 -12.37
C VAL A 82 -6.94 -1.78 -13.41
N HIS A 83 -8.04 -2.54 -13.37
CA HIS A 83 -9.08 -2.51 -14.41
C HIS A 83 -10.39 -1.85 -13.94
N ASP A 84 -10.46 -1.40 -12.70
CA ASP A 84 -11.66 -0.75 -12.18
C ASP A 84 -11.75 0.71 -12.67
N PRO A 85 -12.85 1.10 -13.33
CA PRO A 85 -13.00 2.43 -13.89
C PRO A 85 -13.03 3.54 -12.83
N LEU A 86 -13.63 3.30 -11.65
CA LEU A 86 -13.66 4.27 -10.55
C LEU A 86 -12.27 4.52 -9.97
N VAL A 87 -11.46 3.45 -9.84
CA VAL A 87 -10.06 3.58 -9.42
C VAL A 87 -9.28 4.39 -10.45
N GLY A 88 -9.43 4.08 -11.73
CA GLY A 88 -8.75 4.81 -12.82
C GLY A 88 -9.11 6.29 -12.85
N GLU A 89 -10.38 6.62 -12.64
CA GLU A 89 -10.89 8.00 -12.69
C GLU A 89 -10.49 8.83 -11.46
N HIS A 90 -10.56 8.24 -10.25
CA HIS A 90 -10.49 9.03 -9.02
C HIS A 90 -9.20 8.84 -8.20
N CYS A 91 -8.49 7.74 -8.39
CA CYS A 91 -7.23 7.44 -7.67
C CYS A 91 -6.28 6.58 -8.51
N GLY A 92 -6.08 6.93 -9.77
CA GLY A 92 -5.34 6.15 -10.78
C GLY A 92 -3.93 5.74 -10.38
N ILE A 93 -3.28 6.46 -9.47
CA ILE A 93 -1.97 6.05 -8.91
C ILE A 93 -2.05 4.67 -8.22
N LEU A 94 -3.21 4.32 -7.63
CA LEU A 94 -3.41 3.02 -7.01
C LEU A 94 -3.42 1.89 -8.05
N ALA A 95 -4.06 2.13 -9.21
CA ALA A 95 -4.03 1.21 -10.35
C ALA A 95 -2.62 1.09 -10.93
N GLU A 96 -1.92 2.22 -11.09
CA GLU A 96 -0.54 2.25 -11.61
C GLU A 96 0.42 1.45 -10.72
N ALA A 97 0.38 1.65 -9.41
CA ALA A 97 1.17 0.88 -8.46
C ALA A 97 0.79 -0.60 -8.45
N ALA A 98 -0.51 -0.93 -8.43
CA ALA A 98 -0.99 -2.30 -8.47
C ALA A 98 -0.51 -3.06 -9.71
N ALA A 99 -0.37 -2.38 -10.87
CA ALA A 99 0.15 -2.97 -12.10
C ALA A 99 1.62 -3.39 -11.99
N THR A 100 2.40 -2.78 -11.09
CA THR A 100 3.82 -3.12 -10.86
C THR A 100 4.03 -4.24 -9.84
N VAL A 101 2.97 -4.70 -9.18
CA VAL A 101 3.07 -5.78 -8.19
C VAL A 101 3.36 -7.11 -8.90
N ALA A 102 4.52 -7.68 -8.64
CA ALA A 102 4.94 -9.01 -9.08
C ALA A 102 4.55 -9.34 -10.54
N ASP A 103 3.88 -10.47 -10.76
CA ASP A 103 3.41 -10.94 -12.07
C ASP A 103 1.86 -11.07 -12.12
N PRO A 104 1.29 -11.37 -13.30
CA PRO A 104 -0.15 -11.54 -13.44
C PRO A 104 -0.75 -12.61 -12.53
N ALA A 105 -0.05 -13.73 -12.30
CA ALA A 105 -0.55 -14.81 -11.42
C ALA A 105 -0.70 -14.32 -9.98
N VAL A 106 0.27 -13.53 -9.49
CA VAL A 106 0.20 -12.89 -8.18
C VAL A 106 -0.92 -11.86 -8.15
N ARG A 107 -1.03 -10.97 -9.17
CA ARG A 107 -2.04 -9.91 -9.20
C ARG A 107 -3.48 -10.41 -9.23
N HIS A 108 -3.74 -11.56 -9.84
CA HIS A 108 -5.07 -12.20 -9.84
C HIS A 108 -5.49 -12.76 -8.46
N ARG A 109 -4.56 -12.96 -7.56
CA ARG A 109 -4.78 -13.52 -6.22
C ARG A 109 -4.53 -12.52 -5.10
N GLY A 110 -3.42 -11.78 -5.15
CA GLY A 110 -3.05 -10.75 -4.18
C GLY A 110 -4.12 -9.66 -4.10
N THR A 111 -4.39 -9.18 -2.89
CA THR A 111 -5.47 -8.24 -2.59
C THR A 111 -4.96 -6.96 -1.97
N LEU A 112 -5.69 -5.87 -2.14
CA LEU A 112 -5.38 -4.59 -1.50
C LEU A 112 -5.25 -4.75 0.01
N GLY A 113 -6.27 -5.27 0.66
CA GLY A 113 -6.28 -5.45 2.11
C GLY A 113 -5.19 -6.39 2.60
N GLY A 114 -4.89 -7.46 1.83
CA GLY A 114 -3.79 -8.37 2.16
C GLY A 114 -2.43 -7.70 2.13
N SER A 115 -2.18 -6.83 1.13
CA SER A 115 -0.95 -6.04 1.05
C SER A 115 -0.80 -5.06 2.21
N LEU A 116 -1.88 -4.35 2.55
CA LEU A 116 -1.88 -3.36 3.63
C LEU A 116 -1.78 -4.03 5.01
N ALA A 117 -2.58 -5.08 5.27
CA ALA A 117 -2.56 -5.80 6.55
C ALA A 117 -1.24 -6.56 6.80
N HIS A 118 -0.52 -6.94 5.73
CA HIS A 118 0.81 -7.54 5.84
C HIS A 118 1.86 -6.54 6.36
N GLY A 119 1.69 -5.25 6.04
CA GLY A 119 2.53 -4.18 6.57
C GLY A 119 3.99 -4.24 6.13
N ASP A 120 4.31 -4.91 5.00
CA ASP A 120 5.67 -4.97 4.49
C ASP A 120 6.09 -3.59 3.94
N PRO A 121 7.15 -2.96 4.49
CA PRO A 121 7.63 -1.66 4.01
C PRO A 121 8.12 -1.70 2.56
N ALA A 122 8.48 -2.86 2.02
CA ALA A 122 8.84 -3.03 0.61
C ALA A 122 7.61 -3.22 -0.30
N GLY A 123 6.40 -3.25 0.26
CA GLY A 123 5.15 -3.31 -0.48
C GLY A 123 4.86 -2.02 -1.24
N ASP A 124 4.35 -2.14 -2.46
CA ASP A 124 4.07 -0.99 -3.33
C ASP A 124 2.85 -0.18 -2.83
N LEU A 125 1.78 -0.85 -2.41
CA LEU A 125 0.50 -0.21 -2.07
C LEU A 125 0.47 0.53 -0.73
N PRO A 126 1.21 0.14 0.33
CA PRO A 126 1.28 0.90 1.57
C PRO A 126 1.71 2.36 1.39
N ALA A 127 2.76 2.62 0.59
CA ALA A 127 3.23 3.98 0.31
C ALA A 127 2.20 4.80 -0.48
N VAL A 128 1.47 4.17 -1.40
CA VAL A 128 0.37 4.81 -2.13
C VAL A 128 -0.79 5.16 -1.21
N ALA A 129 -1.15 4.26 -0.29
CA ALA A 129 -2.22 4.52 0.69
C ALA A 129 -1.89 5.72 1.59
N VAL A 130 -0.63 5.83 2.03
CA VAL A 130 -0.15 6.97 2.83
C VAL A 130 -0.14 8.27 2.00
N ALA A 131 0.31 8.22 0.74
CA ALA A 131 0.31 9.39 -0.14
C ALA A 131 -1.10 9.89 -0.48
N LEU A 132 -2.06 8.98 -0.66
CA LEU A 132 -3.46 9.30 -0.90
C LEU A 132 -4.19 9.81 0.36
N GLY A 133 -3.63 9.62 1.55
CA GLY A 133 -4.33 9.89 2.81
C GLY A 133 -5.51 8.94 3.02
N ALA A 134 -5.34 7.68 2.63
CA ALA A 134 -6.38 6.66 2.77
C ALA A 134 -6.72 6.36 4.24
N THR A 135 -7.90 5.79 4.45
CA THR A 135 -8.38 5.35 5.78
C THR A 135 -8.74 3.87 5.71
N MET A 136 -8.12 3.07 6.56
CA MET A 136 -8.37 1.65 6.73
C MET A 136 -9.64 1.43 7.53
N VAL A 137 -10.47 0.48 7.11
CA VAL A 137 -11.71 0.08 7.80
C VAL A 137 -11.46 -1.28 8.42
N ALA A 138 -11.33 -1.33 9.73
CA ALA A 138 -11.12 -2.55 10.51
C ALA A 138 -12.42 -2.95 11.22
N ARG A 139 -12.69 -4.24 11.32
CA ARG A 139 -13.85 -4.80 12.01
C ARG A 139 -13.45 -5.91 12.97
N GLY A 140 -13.87 -5.79 14.22
CA GLY A 140 -13.72 -6.77 15.28
C GLY A 140 -15.05 -7.03 15.97
N LEU A 141 -15.05 -7.79 17.08
CA LEU A 141 -16.24 -8.05 17.88
C LEU A 141 -16.92 -6.78 18.41
N GLY A 142 -16.13 -5.72 18.68
CA GLY A 142 -16.63 -4.41 19.13
C GLY A 142 -17.25 -3.55 18.03
N GLY A 143 -17.28 -4.01 16.79
CA GLY A 143 -17.79 -3.24 15.65
C GLY A 143 -16.70 -2.78 14.69
N GLU A 144 -17.01 -1.74 13.91
CA GLU A 144 -16.11 -1.14 12.91
C GLU A 144 -15.37 0.05 13.51
N ARG A 145 -14.10 0.21 13.15
CA ARG A 145 -13.33 1.42 13.39
C ARG A 145 -12.51 1.83 12.17
N ARG A 146 -12.17 3.10 12.11
CA ARG A 146 -11.39 3.70 11.03
C ARG A 146 -10.03 4.12 11.52
N ILE A 147 -9.00 3.86 10.73
CA ILE A 147 -7.60 4.14 11.06
C ILE A 147 -6.99 4.86 9.87
N ALA A 148 -6.47 6.07 10.07
CA ALA A 148 -5.77 6.78 9.00
C ALA A 148 -4.53 5.99 8.54
N ALA A 149 -4.17 6.07 7.27
CA ALA A 149 -3.00 5.38 6.74
C ALA A 149 -1.70 5.81 7.45
N SER A 150 -1.63 7.06 7.92
CA SER A 150 -0.51 7.58 8.74
C SER A 150 -0.31 6.85 10.05
N ASP A 151 -1.40 6.30 10.63
CA ASP A 151 -1.42 5.69 11.95
C ASP A 151 -1.56 4.16 11.88
N PHE A 152 -1.68 3.62 10.65
CA PHE A 152 -1.95 2.22 10.44
C PHE A 152 -0.68 1.35 10.49
N PHE A 153 0.44 1.84 9.96
CA PHE A 153 1.71 1.12 9.91
C PHE A 153 2.56 1.53 11.11
N LEU A 154 2.74 0.61 12.07
CA LEU A 154 3.39 0.91 13.34
C LEU A 154 4.88 0.59 13.34
N ASP A 155 5.25 -0.54 12.73
CA ASP A 155 6.64 -1.02 12.65
C ASP A 155 6.75 -2.06 11.51
N TYR A 156 7.92 -2.63 11.34
CA TYR A 156 8.18 -3.69 10.37
C TYR A 156 7.20 -4.85 10.53
N LEU A 157 6.42 -5.13 9.46
CA LEU A 157 5.36 -6.15 9.45
C LEU A 157 4.32 -6.01 10.58
N THR A 158 4.16 -4.81 11.14
CA THR A 158 3.26 -4.54 12.25
C THR A 158 2.31 -3.41 11.91
N THR A 159 1.02 -3.70 12.05
CA THR A 159 -0.05 -2.73 11.79
C THR A 159 -0.88 -2.45 13.04
N ALA A 160 -1.72 -1.42 12.98
CA ALA A 160 -2.62 -1.05 14.06
C ALA A 160 -3.84 -1.98 14.21
N LEU A 161 -3.95 -3.03 13.40
CA LEU A 161 -4.99 -4.04 13.59
C LEU A 161 -4.80 -4.75 14.94
N GLN A 162 -5.87 -4.81 15.72
CA GLN A 162 -5.87 -5.51 16.99
C GLN A 162 -6.10 -7.02 16.79
N PRO A 163 -5.70 -7.88 17.73
CA PRO A 163 -6.08 -9.28 17.71
C PRO A 163 -7.60 -9.44 17.55
N GLY A 164 -8.02 -10.32 16.64
CA GLY A 164 -9.45 -10.51 16.33
C GLY A 164 -10.04 -9.49 15.36
N GLU A 165 -9.28 -8.53 14.84
CA GLU A 165 -9.76 -7.60 13.81
C GLU A 165 -9.40 -8.06 12.40
N ILE A 166 -10.30 -7.77 11.47
CA ILE A 166 -10.13 -8.00 10.03
C ILE A 166 -10.19 -6.65 9.32
N LEU A 167 -9.24 -6.37 8.42
CA LEU A 167 -9.35 -5.27 7.48
C LEU A 167 -10.46 -5.59 6.47
N THR A 168 -11.54 -4.81 6.47
CA THR A 168 -12.70 -5.04 5.61
C THR A 168 -12.71 -4.17 4.37
N GLY A 169 -12.07 -3.00 4.42
CA GLY A 169 -12.02 -2.08 3.30
C GLY A 169 -11.03 -0.95 3.51
N VAL A 170 -10.88 -0.16 2.47
CA VAL A 170 -10.05 1.05 2.43
C VAL A 170 -10.87 2.16 1.83
N ARG A 171 -10.98 3.27 2.54
CA ARG A 171 -11.58 4.51 2.02
C ARG A 171 -10.47 5.37 1.44
N VAL A 172 -10.64 5.76 0.20
CA VAL A 172 -9.64 6.56 -0.53
C VAL A 172 -10.30 7.86 -0.96
N PRO A 173 -9.78 9.03 -0.52
CA PRO A 173 -10.30 10.32 -0.99
C PRO A 173 -10.16 10.44 -2.51
N LYS A 174 -11.21 10.92 -3.17
CA LYS A 174 -11.17 11.22 -4.60
C LYS A 174 -10.26 12.41 -4.87
N LEU A 175 -9.40 12.28 -5.85
CA LEU A 175 -8.58 13.40 -6.30
C LEU A 175 -9.45 14.35 -7.14
N SER A 176 -9.69 15.56 -6.64
CA SER A 176 -10.43 16.60 -7.32
C SER A 176 -9.53 17.76 -7.73
N GLY A 177 -9.74 18.30 -8.95
CA GLY A 177 -8.91 19.35 -9.51
C GLY A 177 -7.79 18.82 -10.41
N ASP A 178 -6.78 19.67 -10.72
CA ASP A 178 -5.69 19.34 -11.64
C ASP A 178 -4.59 18.55 -10.93
N TRP A 179 -4.90 17.30 -10.54
CA TRP A 179 -3.95 16.34 -10.00
C TRP A 179 -3.35 15.51 -11.12
N GLY A 180 -2.02 15.47 -11.15
CA GLY A 180 -1.29 14.41 -11.83
C GLY A 180 -0.65 13.47 -10.82
N TYR A 181 -0.29 12.29 -11.27
CA TYR A 181 0.31 11.27 -10.42
C TYR A 181 1.32 10.41 -11.18
N ARG A 182 2.20 9.76 -10.44
CA ARG A 182 3.13 8.77 -10.95
C ARG A 182 3.60 7.83 -9.84
N TYR A 183 3.66 6.53 -10.14
CA TYR A 183 4.35 5.55 -9.31
C TYR A 183 5.64 5.09 -10.00
N GLU A 184 6.79 5.36 -9.38
CA GLU A 184 8.09 4.89 -9.84
C GLU A 184 8.59 3.77 -8.94
N LYS A 185 9.02 2.64 -9.53
CA LYS A 185 9.54 1.49 -8.81
C LYS A 185 10.88 1.07 -9.38
N PHE A 186 11.90 1.02 -8.53
CA PHE A 186 13.17 0.38 -8.88
C PHE A 186 13.23 -1.02 -8.28
N HIS A 187 13.45 -2.02 -9.12
CA HIS A 187 13.55 -3.43 -8.73
C HIS A 187 14.47 -4.18 -9.71
N ARG A 188 15.05 -5.28 -9.29
CA ARG A 188 16.04 -6.01 -10.11
C ARG A 188 15.40 -7.00 -11.09
N THR A 189 14.26 -7.58 -10.72
CA THR A 189 13.53 -8.55 -11.53
C THR A 189 12.03 -8.25 -11.47
N ALA A 190 11.27 -8.70 -12.47
CA ALA A 190 9.84 -8.40 -12.59
C ALA A 190 9.01 -8.74 -11.34
N GLN A 191 9.34 -9.84 -10.64
CA GLN A 191 8.62 -10.28 -9.43
C GLN A 191 9.21 -9.72 -8.13
N ALA A 192 10.32 -8.97 -8.19
CA ALA A 192 10.97 -8.49 -6.99
C ALA A 192 10.16 -7.40 -6.28
N TRP A 193 10.29 -7.39 -4.97
CA TRP A 193 9.93 -6.27 -4.13
C TRP A 193 10.66 -5.00 -4.56
N ALA A 194 10.11 -3.84 -4.23
CA ALA A 194 10.78 -2.59 -4.52
C ALA A 194 12.12 -2.49 -3.75
N THR A 195 13.21 -2.25 -4.47
CA THR A 195 14.41 -1.73 -3.82
C THR A 195 14.10 -0.34 -3.25
N VAL A 196 13.47 0.52 -4.06
CA VAL A 196 12.85 1.77 -3.66
C VAL A 196 11.63 1.99 -4.56
N GLY A 197 10.52 2.44 -3.98
CA GLY A 197 9.34 2.89 -4.71
C GLY A 197 8.94 4.30 -4.28
N VAL A 198 8.38 5.07 -5.21
CA VAL A 198 7.93 6.44 -4.97
C VAL A 198 6.54 6.63 -5.57
N ALA A 199 5.58 6.95 -4.73
CA ALA A 199 4.25 7.40 -5.13
C ALA A 199 4.22 8.93 -5.07
N ALA A 200 4.12 9.61 -6.20
CA ALA A 200 4.02 11.06 -6.26
C ALA A 200 2.67 11.52 -6.81
N LEU A 201 2.07 12.46 -6.11
CA LEU A 201 0.86 13.17 -6.50
C LEU A 201 1.19 14.66 -6.53
N VAL A 202 0.81 15.35 -7.60
CA VAL A 202 1.08 16.77 -7.78
C VAL A 202 -0.22 17.48 -8.20
N ARG A 203 -0.66 18.44 -7.42
CA ARG A 203 -1.73 19.35 -7.81
C ARG A 203 -1.12 20.63 -8.36
N ARG A 204 -1.50 20.97 -9.58
CA ARG A 204 -0.98 22.13 -10.28
C ARG A 204 -1.91 23.33 -10.15
N SER A 205 -1.33 24.51 -10.17
CA SER A 205 -2.04 25.78 -10.29
C SER A 205 -1.13 26.81 -10.97
N ASN A 206 -1.60 27.41 -12.06
CA ASN A 206 -0.91 28.48 -12.76
C ASN A 206 0.58 28.18 -13.12
N GLY A 207 0.86 26.96 -13.59
CA GLY A 207 2.21 26.53 -13.98
C GLY A 207 3.15 26.21 -12.80
N SER A 208 2.64 26.24 -11.57
CA SER A 208 3.38 25.89 -10.37
C SER A 208 2.73 24.71 -9.65
N VAL A 209 3.46 24.08 -8.75
CA VAL A 209 2.97 23.06 -7.85
C VAL A 209 2.22 23.71 -6.69
N ALA A 210 0.91 23.50 -6.63
CA ALA A 210 0.11 23.99 -5.51
C ALA A 210 0.22 23.06 -4.28
N GLU A 211 0.35 21.76 -4.54
CA GLU A 211 0.48 20.72 -3.50
C GLU A 211 1.22 19.51 -4.07
N ALA A 212 2.09 18.90 -3.27
CA ALA A 212 2.70 17.62 -3.59
C ALA A 212 2.49 16.66 -2.42
N ARG A 213 2.26 15.37 -2.74
CA ARG A 213 2.23 14.27 -1.76
C ARG A 213 3.13 13.16 -2.26
N ILE A 214 4.06 12.71 -1.42
CA ILE A 214 5.11 11.77 -1.82
C ILE A 214 5.19 10.64 -0.80
N GLY A 215 4.78 9.44 -1.21
CA GLY A 215 4.94 8.22 -0.41
C GLY A 215 6.19 7.45 -0.84
N LEU A 216 6.96 6.96 0.13
CA LEU A 216 8.19 6.20 -0.10
C LEU A 216 8.01 4.75 0.34
N THR A 217 8.38 3.83 -0.54
CA THR A 217 8.43 2.38 -0.30
C THR A 217 9.86 1.97 0.03
N ASN A 218 10.03 1.17 1.09
CA ASN A 218 11.31 0.57 1.50
C ASN A 218 12.41 1.57 1.88
N MET A 219 11.99 2.68 2.48
CA MET A 219 12.89 3.75 2.96
C MET A 219 12.90 3.86 4.49
N GLY A 220 12.26 2.94 5.19
CA GLY A 220 12.17 2.84 6.65
C GLY A 220 11.46 1.54 7.05
N PRO A 221 11.21 1.31 8.34
CA PRO A 221 10.44 0.16 8.83
C PRO A 221 8.96 0.19 8.43
N THR A 222 8.46 1.37 8.06
CA THR A 222 7.09 1.61 7.58
C THR A 222 7.13 2.43 6.28
N PRO A 223 6.02 2.49 5.51
CA PRO A 223 5.90 3.46 4.42
C PRO A 223 5.96 4.88 4.97
N LEU A 224 6.68 5.77 4.31
CA LEU A 224 6.96 7.13 4.79
C LEU A 224 6.42 8.20 3.83
N ARG A 225 6.09 9.38 4.37
CA ARG A 225 5.89 10.60 3.57
C ARG A 225 7.20 11.38 3.49
N ALA A 226 7.62 11.77 2.29
CA ALA A 226 8.80 12.61 2.06
C ALA A 226 8.45 14.10 2.26
N THR A 227 8.07 14.49 3.48
CA THR A 227 7.50 15.81 3.80
C THR A 227 8.45 16.97 3.49
N ALA A 228 9.76 16.77 3.60
CA ALA A 228 10.76 17.77 3.22
C ALA A 228 10.70 18.05 1.71
N ALA A 229 10.64 17.00 0.87
CA ALA A 229 10.51 17.16 -0.58
C ALA A 229 9.14 17.72 -0.98
N GLU A 230 8.06 17.34 -0.28
CA GLU A 230 6.73 17.92 -0.49
C GLU A 230 6.72 19.43 -0.24
N SER A 231 7.32 19.85 0.88
CA SER A 231 7.46 21.27 1.22
C SER A 231 8.32 22.04 0.23
N ALA A 232 9.42 21.43 -0.24
CA ALA A 232 10.30 22.04 -1.25
C ALA A 232 9.64 22.12 -2.64
N ALA A 233 8.72 21.20 -2.97
CA ALA A 233 7.97 21.22 -4.21
C ALA A 233 6.84 22.24 -4.21
N ALA A 234 6.24 22.53 -3.06
CA ALA A 234 5.14 23.49 -2.94
C ALA A 234 5.58 24.89 -3.36
N GLY A 235 4.85 25.49 -4.30
CA GLY A 235 5.17 26.80 -4.91
C GLY A 235 6.24 26.75 -5.99
N ALA A 236 6.97 25.65 -6.18
CA ALA A 236 7.96 25.52 -7.23
C ALA A 236 7.31 25.50 -8.61
N GLN A 237 8.05 25.95 -9.64
CA GLN A 237 7.62 25.80 -11.03
C GLN A 237 7.47 24.30 -11.37
N ALA A 238 6.45 23.97 -12.14
CA ALA A 238 6.21 22.63 -12.66
C ALA A 238 7.21 22.34 -13.81
N SER A 239 8.49 22.36 -13.52
CA SER A 239 9.58 22.10 -14.47
C SER A 239 10.52 21.02 -13.92
N ARG A 240 11.16 20.25 -14.83
CA ARG A 240 12.07 19.15 -14.43
C ARG A 240 13.17 19.60 -13.48
N ASP A 241 13.77 20.76 -13.72
CA ASP A 241 14.90 21.22 -12.92
C ASP A 241 14.45 21.66 -11.51
N ALA A 242 13.34 22.39 -11.40
CA ALA A 242 12.79 22.79 -10.11
C ALA A 242 12.35 21.57 -9.27
N LEU A 243 11.67 20.60 -9.91
CA LEU A 243 11.22 19.40 -9.24
C LEU A 243 12.36 18.44 -8.87
N ARG A 244 13.42 18.40 -9.68
CA ARG A 244 14.65 17.68 -9.32
C ARG A 244 15.34 18.32 -8.10
N THR A 245 15.33 19.63 -8.02
CA THR A 245 15.86 20.36 -6.85
C THR A 245 15.05 20.06 -5.61
N ALA A 246 13.70 20.09 -5.69
CA ALA A 246 12.82 19.72 -4.58
C ALA A 246 13.02 18.27 -4.11
N ALA A 247 13.26 17.35 -5.05
CA ALA A 247 13.49 15.93 -4.75
C ALA A 247 14.82 15.66 -4.03
N ALA A 248 15.75 16.62 -3.96
CA ALA A 248 17.04 16.43 -3.28
C ALA A 248 16.88 16.13 -1.78
N SER A 249 15.78 16.56 -1.16
CA SER A 249 15.45 16.29 0.24
C SER A 249 14.51 15.08 0.47
N ALA A 250 14.28 14.26 -0.56
CA ALA A 250 13.33 13.14 -0.46
C ALA A 250 13.78 12.03 0.53
N ASP A 251 15.06 11.95 0.83
CA ASP A 251 15.62 10.96 1.76
C ASP A 251 15.78 11.50 3.20
N GLU A 252 15.40 12.72 3.47
CA GLU A 252 15.41 13.27 4.84
C GLU A 252 14.45 12.49 5.75
N GLY A 253 14.93 12.17 6.96
CA GLY A 253 14.16 11.38 7.93
C GLY A 253 14.02 9.90 7.59
N THR A 254 14.66 9.40 6.51
CA THR A 254 14.59 7.99 6.13
C THR A 254 15.68 7.14 6.81
N ASN A 255 15.35 5.88 7.05
CA ASN A 255 16.28 4.87 7.57
C ASN A 255 16.15 3.55 6.78
N PRO A 256 16.57 3.55 5.50
CA PRO A 256 16.41 2.37 4.66
C PRO A 256 17.28 1.21 5.11
N PRO A 257 16.81 -0.04 4.91
CA PRO A 257 17.59 -1.23 5.23
C PRO A 257 18.79 -1.40 4.29
N GLY A 258 19.83 -2.07 4.77
CA GLY A 258 20.91 -2.60 3.96
C GLY A 258 20.73 -4.11 3.76
N ASP A 259 20.71 -4.56 2.50
CA ASP A 259 20.57 -5.96 2.12
C ASP A 259 21.27 -6.28 0.79
N LEU A 260 21.07 -7.50 0.27
CA LEU A 260 21.61 -7.94 -1.02
C LEU A 260 21.11 -7.13 -2.24
N HIS A 261 20.07 -6.31 -2.07
CA HIS A 261 19.46 -5.52 -3.14
C HIS A 261 19.95 -4.07 -3.16
N GLY A 262 20.54 -3.59 -2.05
CA GLY A 262 21.10 -2.25 -1.99
C GLY A 262 21.57 -1.84 -0.59
N ALA A 263 22.66 -1.10 -0.56
CA ALA A 263 23.12 -0.42 0.65
C ALA A 263 22.21 0.79 0.98
N PRO A 264 22.15 1.24 2.24
CA PRO A 264 21.33 2.39 2.65
C PRO A 264 21.58 3.65 1.82
N ASP A 265 22.83 3.99 1.54
CA ASP A 265 23.19 5.19 0.76
C ASP A 265 22.72 5.09 -0.70
N TYR A 266 22.77 3.89 -1.28
CA TYR A 266 22.25 3.66 -2.62
C TYR A 266 20.73 3.83 -2.65
N ARG A 267 20.01 3.34 -1.64
CA ARG A 267 18.56 3.53 -1.54
C ARG A 267 18.19 5.01 -1.37
N ARG A 268 18.94 5.78 -0.55
CA ARG A 268 18.76 7.24 -0.43
C ARG A 268 18.98 7.94 -1.76
N HIS A 269 20.05 7.58 -2.48
CA HIS A 269 20.28 8.10 -3.83
C HIS A 269 19.12 7.80 -4.77
N LEU A 270 18.63 6.55 -4.79
CA LEU A 270 17.47 6.15 -5.61
C LEU A 270 16.21 6.92 -5.23
N ALA A 271 15.94 7.12 -3.93
CA ALA A 271 14.78 7.89 -3.48
C ALA A 271 14.77 9.29 -4.06
N ARG A 272 15.91 10.02 -4.02
CA ARG A 272 16.02 11.35 -4.64
C ARG A 272 15.80 11.32 -6.15
N VAL A 273 16.43 10.38 -6.85
CA VAL A 273 16.32 10.26 -8.31
C VAL A 273 14.91 9.92 -8.75
N LEU A 274 14.29 8.90 -8.11
CA LEU A 274 12.95 8.45 -8.46
C LEU A 274 11.90 9.50 -8.09
N THR A 275 12.07 10.19 -6.95
CA THR A 275 11.18 11.30 -6.57
C THR A 275 11.22 12.42 -7.61
N GLY A 276 12.39 12.82 -8.10
CA GLY A 276 12.49 13.82 -9.16
C GLY A 276 11.80 13.40 -10.46
N ARG A 277 11.93 12.12 -10.86
CA ARG A 277 11.22 11.56 -12.03
C ARG A 277 9.72 11.51 -11.82
N ALA A 278 9.28 11.00 -10.66
CA ALA A 278 7.87 10.86 -10.34
C ALA A 278 7.18 12.24 -10.27
N LEU A 279 7.79 13.23 -9.61
CA LEU A 279 7.27 14.59 -9.55
C LEU A 279 7.17 15.22 -10.95
N ALA A 280 8.21 15.10 -11.78
CA ALA A 280 8.21 15.65 -13.13
C ALA A 280 7.10 15.01 -13.99
N ALA A 281 6.98 13.68 -13.94
CA ALA A 281 5.93 12.97 -14.66
C ALA A 281 4.51 13.34 -14.15
N ALA A 282 4.32 13.41 -12.83
CA ALA A 282 3.05 13.83 -12.22
C ALA A 282 2.70 15.29 -12.55
N ALA A 283 3.69 16.15 -12.70
CA ALA A 283 3.49 17.54 -13.09
C ALA A 283 3.31 17.73 -14.61
N GLY A 284 3.52 16.71 -15.43
CA GLY A 284 3.49 16.81 -16.89
C GLY A 284 4.67 17.61 -17.46
N ALA A 285 5.85 17.56 -16.80
CA ALA A 285 7.05 18.36 -17.14
C ALA A 285 8.15 17.52 -17.83
#